data_c5ff3136745042fcd617349eb53b0805
#
_entry.id   c5ff3136745042fcd617349eb53b0805
#
_cell.length_a   1.000
_cell.length_b   1.000
_cell.length_c   1.000
_cell.angle_alpha   90.00
_cell.angle_beta   90.00
_cell.angle_gamma   90.00
#
_symmetry.space_group_name_H-M   'P 1'
#
loop_
_entity.id
_entity.type
_entity.pdbx_description
1 polymer ?
#
loop_
_entity_poly.entity_id
_entity_poly.type
_entity_poly.pdbx_seq_one_letter_code
_entity_poly.pdbx_strand_id
1 'polypeptide(L)'
;TRDRFIYLVNKYWRQPKFKEEWKTLFFNYSELIDEWKESLNFLTSEKGVLYSGKNQEKAIKELCSFFKDNYKSNPFRSVINTETIKAALYWSEDWLYIVLKVMLDNKLIKEEKGGYLLIGHLPKYTQSDIDEVEEIEKVIKRSGIEPILFREINELCVQNPKKVGDLLHVLTEQKKIEGLGSNFYLHTYYLDSLIIDIRNYFDSNNALTVSDFKNITNLSRKTAIPLLEYLDKNEYTFREGNDRIKGKA
;
A
#
# COMPACT_ATOMS: atom_id res chain seq x y z
N THR A 1 5.21 -32.57 -32.23
CA THR A 1 4.45 -32.59 -30.98
C THR A 1 5.19 -31.87 -29.88
N ARG A 2 6.51 -32.13 -29.70
CA ARG A 2 7.37 -31.37 -28.78
C ARG A 2 7.41 -29.88 -29.12
N ASP A 3 7.53 -29.53 -30.38
CA ASP A 3 7.51 -28.14 -30.84
C ASP A 3 6.18 -27.45 -30.56
N ARG A 4 5.05 -28.20 -30.72
CA ARG A 4 3.73 -27.70 -30.33
C ARG A 4 3.65 -27.41 -28.81
N PHE A 5 4.24 -28.27 -28.00
CA PHE A 5 4.30 -28.05 -26.56
C PHE A 5 5.09 -26.76 -26.21
N ILE A 6 6.30 -26.59 -26.77
CA ILE A 6 7.12 -25.40 -26.65
C ILE A 6 6.34 -24.13 -27.07
N TYR A 7 5.71 -24.23 -28.26
CA TYR A 7 4.91 -23.11 -28.76
C TYR A 7 3.79 -22.72 -27.80
N LEU A 8 3.03 -23.69 -27.29
CA LEU A 8 1.91 -23.43 -26.39
C LEU A 8 2.36 -22.93 -25.03
N VAL A 9 3.43 -23.45 -24.43
CA VAL A 9 3.99 -22.92 -23.19
C VAL A 9 4.38 -21.45 -23.35
N ASN A 10 5.01 -21.10 -24.46
CA ASN A 10 5.37 -19.72 -24.75
C ASN A 10 4.17 -18.83 -25.09
N LYS A 11 3.13 -19.35 -25.72
CA LYS A 11 1.90 -18.64 -26.05
C LYS A 11 1.10 -18.27 -24.80
N TYR A 12 0.98 -19.18 -23.85
CA TYR A 12 0.24 -18.98 -22.61
C TYR A 12 1.06 -18.31 -21.50
N TRP A 13 2.06 -17.54 -21.84
CA TRP A 13 3.00 -16.96 -20.88
C TRP A 13 2.38 -16.00 -19.83
N ARG A 14 1.22 -15.41 -20.09
CA ARG A 14 0.46 -14.59 -19.09
C ARG A 14 -0.42 -15.42 -18.17
N GLN A 15 -0.75 -16.63 -18.59
CA GLN A 15 -1.58 -17.58 -17.86
C GLN A 15 -0.98 -18.98 -18.02
N PRO A 16 0.25 -19.20 -17.53
CA PRO A 16 0.89 -20.49 -17.63
C PRO A 16 0.06 -21.54 -16.90
N LYS A 17 0.05 -22.74 -17.45
CA LYS A 17 -0.77 -23.84 -16.99
C LYS A 17 -0.01 -24.71 -15.98
N PHE A 18 -0.77 -25.39 -15.14
CA PHE A 18 -0.21 -26.42 -14.27
C PHE A 18 0.34 -27.60 -15.10
N LYS A 19 1.36 -28.28 -14.57
CA LYS A 19 1.96 -29.43 -15.23
C LYS A 19 0.93 -30.51 -15.56
N GLU A 20 -0.02 -30.75 -14.68
CA GLU A 20 -1.09 -31.75 -14.89
C GLU A 20 -2.07 -31.33 -16.00
N GLU A 21 -2.33 -30.04 -16.18
CA GLU A 21 -3.10 -29.56 -17.33
C GLU A 21 -2.38 -29.84 -18.66
N TRP A 22 -1.04 -29.70 -18.68
CA TRP A 22 -0.24 -30.06 -19.85
C TRP A 22 -0.28 -31.54 -20.12
N LYS A 23 -0.22 -32.41 -19.12
CA LYS A 23 -0.39 -33.86 -19.26
C LYS A 23 -1.74 -34.22 -19.87
N THR A 24 -2.80 -33.53 -19.43
CA THR A 24 -4.14 -33.71 -19.98
C THR A 24 -4.22 -33.24 -21.44
N LEU A 25 -3.69 -32.07 -21.77
CA LEU A 25 -3.68 -31.52 -23.13
C LEU A 25 -2.86 -32.38 -24.13
N PHE A 26 -1.84 -33.05 -23.63
CA PHE A 26 -0.95 -33.92 -24.38
C PHE A 26 -1.10 -35.38 -23.92
N PHE A 27 -2.34 -35.85 -23.76
CA PHE A 27 -2.66 -37.16 -23.20
C PHE A 27 -1.83 -38.31 -23.77
N ASN A 28 -1.67 -38.42 -25.10
CA ASN A 28 -0.87 -39.46 -25.75
C ASN A 28 0.66 -39.30 -25.51
N TYR A 29 1.09 -38.25 -24.87
CA TYR A 29 2.49 -37.91 -24.60
C TYR A 29 2.70 -37.47 -23.14
N SER A 30 1.75 -37.83 -22.28
CA SER A 30 1.74 -37.35 -20.86
C SER A 30 3.02 -37.76 -20.13
N GLU A 31 3.56 -38.94 -20.41
CA GLU A 31 4.80 -39.46 -19.82
C GLU A 31 6.04 -38.69 -20.29
N LEU A 32 6.01 -38.10 -21.48
CA LEU A 32 7.11 -37.34 -22.05
C LEU A 32 7.15 -35.86 -21.56
N ILE A 33 6.11 -35.39 -20.88
CA ILE A 33 6.05 -34.00 -20.38
C ILE A 33 7.18 -33.70 -19.38
N ASP A 34 7.48 -34.64 -18.51
CA ASP A 34 8.57 -34.49 -17.53
C ASP A 34 9.95 -34.50 -18.24
N GLU A 35 10.16 -35.38 -19.20
CA GLU A 35 11.36 -35.41 -20.04
C GLU A 35 11.53 -34.12 -20.84
N TRP A 36 10.46 -33.65 -21.49
CA TRP A 36 10.49 -32.40 -22.25
C TRP A 36 10.78 -31.19 -21.35
N LYS A 37 10.16 -31.14 -20.15
CA LYS A 37 10.43 -30.09 -19.15
C LYS A 37 11.92 -30.03 -18.83
N GLU A 38 12.55 -31.16 -18.51
CA GLU A 38 13.96 -31.23 -18.14
C GLU A 38 14.87 -30.86 -19.32
N SER A 39 14.65 -31.48 -20.49
CA SER A 39 15.47 -31.22 -21.68
C SER A 39 15.34 -29.80 -22.25
N LEU A 40 14.26 -29.08 -21.91
CA LEU A 40 14.02 -27.68 -22.28
C LEU A 40 14.37 -26.69 -21.16
N ASN A 41 14.81 -27.18 -20.00
CA ASN A 41 15.05 -26.37 -18.79
C ASN A 41 13.83 -25.52 -18.42
N PHE A 42 12.61 -26.10 -18.53
CA PHE A 42 11.40 -25.44 -18.06
C PHE A 42 11.29 -25.54 -16.54
N LEU A 43 10.79 -24.49 -15.94
CA LEU A 43 10.64 -24.37 -14.50
C LEU A 43 9.25 -24.83 -14.05
N THR A 44 9.17 -25.29 -12.82
CA THR A 44 7.89 -25.59 -12.18
C THR A 44 7.87 -24.93 -10.81
N SER A 45 6.82 -24.17 -10.52
CA SER A 45 6.61 -23.59 -9.21
C SER A 45 6.27 -24.65 -8.16
N GLU A 46 6.33 -24.28 -6.87
CA GLU A 46 5.91 -25.13 -5.75
C GLU A 46 4.47 -25.67 -5.91
N LYS A 47 3.59 -24.86 -6.53
CA LYS A 47 2.21 -25.25 -6.83
C LYS A 47 2.04 -26.06 -8.12
N GLY A 48 3.10 -26.29 -8.87
CA GLY A 48 3.07 -27.10 -10.08
C GLY A 48 2.80 -26.32 -11.38
N VAL A 49 2.83 -24.99 -11.37
CA VAL A 49 2.73 -24.16 -12.60
C VAL A 49 4.02 -24.31 -13.41
N LEU A 50 3.89 -24.67 -14.71
CA LEU A 50 5.01 -24.93 -15.61
C LEU A 50 5.22 -23.74 -16.56
N TYR A 51 6.45 -23.22 -16.63
CA TYR A 51 6.83 -22.06 -17.45
C TYR A 51 8.28 -22.14 -17.92
N SER A 52 8.64 -21.32 -18.91
CA SER A 52 10.03 -21.20 -19.36
C SER A 52 10.72 -20.01 -18.70
N GLY A 53 12.06 -20.04 -18.57
CA GLY A 53 12.84 -18.90 -18.13
C GLY A 53 12.60 -17.64 -18.96
N LYS A 54 12.41 -17.82 -20.29
CA LYS A 54 12.06 -16.71 -21.20
C LYS A 54 10.72 -16.06 -20.85
N ASN A 55 9.72 -16.87 -20.43
CA ASN A 55 8.42 -16.36 -20.01
C ASN A 55 8.55 -15.56 -18.70
N GLN A 56 9.36 -16.04 -17.77
CA GLN A 56 9.65 -15.34 -16.52
C GLN A 56 10.34 -14.00 -16.78
N GLU A 57 11.38 -13.96 -17.62
CA GLU A 57 12.04 -12.70 -17.99
C GLU A 57 11.08 -11.71 -18.66
N LYS A 58 10.21 -12.21 -19.54
CA LYS A 58 9.20 -11.40 -20.22
C LYS A 58 8.20 -10.82 -19.24
N ALA A 59 7.75 -11.61 -18.27
CA ALA A 59 6.83 -11.19 -17.24
C ALA A 59 7.47 -10.13 -16.32
N ILE A 60 8.72 -10.34 -15.89
CA ILE A 60 9.46 -9.35 -15.10
C ILE A 60 9.58 -8.03 -15.86
N LYS A 61 9.90 -8.06 -17.16
CA LYS A 61 9.98 -6.85 -18.00
C LYS A 61 8.65 -6.13 -18.10
N GLU A 62 7.55 -6.87 -18.32
CA GLU A 62 6.21 -6.28 -18.41
C GLU A 62 5.81 -5.65 -17.07
N LEU A 63 6.03 -6.34 -15.96
CA LEU A 63 5.72 -5.81 -14.64
C LEU A 63 6.60 -4.58 -14.30
N CYS A 64 7.89 -4.59 -14.61
CA CYS A 64 8.75 -3.41 -14.45
C CYS A 64 8.28 -2.22 -15.31
N SER A 65 7.80 -2.47 -16.54
CA SER A 65 7.25 -1.42 -17.40
C SER A 65 5.97 -0.86 -16.79
N PHE A 66 5.08 -1.72 -16.32
CA PHE A 66 3.85 -1.32 -15.64
C PHE A 66 4.13 -0.42 -14.43
N PHE A 67 5.09 -0.78 -13.56
CA PHE A 67 5.50 0.06 -12.44
C PHE A 67 5.95 1.45 -12.92
N LYS A 68 6.84 1.50 -13.92
CA LYS A 68 7.37 2.76 -14.45
C LYS A 68 6.28 3.65 -15.06
N ASP A 69 5.33 3.06 -15.77
CA ASP A 69 4.24 3.79 -16.40
C ASP A 69 3.21 4.25 -15.36
N ASN A 70 2.97 3.45 -14.32
CA ASN A 70 2.14 3.87 -13.19
C ASN A 70 2.76 5.06 -12.45
N TYR A 71 4.07 5.06 -12.22
CA TYR A 71 4.77 6.17 -11.58
C TYR A 71 4.73 7.48 -12.40
N LYS A 72 4.73 7.38 -13.73
CA LYS A 72 4.53 8.58 -14.57
C LYS A 72 3.12 9.16 -14.40
N SER A 73 2.12 8.29 -14.29
CA SER A 73 0.72 8.71 -14.13
C SER A 73 0.36 9.12 -12.70
N ASN A 74 1.10 8.61 -11.72
CA ASN A 74 0.88 8.83 -10.29
C ASN A 74 2.21 9.11 -9.58
N PRO A 75 2.85 10.26 -9.84
CA PRO A 75 4.20 10.56 -9.38
C PRO A 75 4.33 10.67 -7.85
N PHE A 76 3.20 10.86 -7.14
CA PHE A 76 3.15 10.98 -5.69
C PHE A 76 2.96 9.64 -4.96
N ARG A 77 2.81 8.52 -5.68
CA ARG A 77 2.55 7.20 -5.11
C ARG A 77 3.60 6.20 -5.54
N SER A 78 4.49 5.85 -4.63
CA SER A 78 5.55 4.86 -4.89
C SER A 78 5.09 3.42 -4.70
N VAL A 79 4.12 3.17 -3.80
CA VAL A 79 3.59 1.83 -3.54
C VAL A 79 2.36 1.58 -4.43
N ILE A 80 2.38 0.48 -5.17
CA ILE A 80 1.25 0.04 -6.00
C ILE A 80 0.64 -1.20 -5.35
N ASN A 81 -0.65 -1.14 -5.01
CA ASN A 81 -1.33 -2.26 -4.38
C ASN A 81 -1.53 -3.44 -5.35
N THR A 82 -1.64 -4.63 -4.79
CA THR A 82 -1.76 -5.88 -5.55
C THR A 82 -2.98 -5.90 -6.47
N GLU A 83 -4.11 -5.33 -6.05
CA GLU A 83 -5.33 -5.29 -6.85
C GLU A 83 -5.17 -4.42 -8.11
N THR A 84 -4.44 -3.31 -8.01
CA THR A 84 -4.10 -2.47 -9.18
C THR A 84 -3.24 -3.24 -10.17
N ILE A 85 -2.26 -4.03 -9.69
CA ILE A 85 -1.41 -4.86 -10.54
C ILE A 85 -2.24 -5.95 -11.23
N LYS A 86 -3.09 -6.67 -10.48
CA LYS A 86 -4.00 -7.70 -11.01
C LYS A 86 -4.90 -7.15 -12.12
N ALA A 87 -5.55 -6.02 -11.85
CA ALA A 87 -6.47 -5.39 -12.79
C ALA A 87 -5.79 -4.96 -14.11
N ALA A 88 -4.53 -4.56 -14.05
CA ALA A 88 -3.80 -4.05 -15.21
C ALA A 88 -3.20 -5.15 -16.10
N LEU A 89 -2.70 -6.23 -15.52
CA LEU A 89 -1.90 -7.21 -16.26
C LEU A 89 -2.73 -8.39 -16.82
N TYR A 90 -3.91 -8.67 -16.28
CA TYR A 90 -4.75 -9.79 -16.67
C TYR A 90 -4.04 -11.15 -16.60
N TRP A 91 -3.10 -11.30 -15.65
CA TRP A 91 -2.39 -12.55 -15.40
C TRP A 91 -3.21 -13.47 -14.49
N SER A 92 -2.92 -14.78 -14.51
CA SER A 92 -3.44 -15.66 -13.46
C SER A 92 -2.81 -15.29 -12.11
N GLU A 93 -3.56 -15.47 -11.02
CA GLU A 93 -3.08 -15.13 -9.66
C GLU A 93 -1.81 -15.89 -9.29
N ASP A 94 -1.77 -17.18 -9.60
CA ASP A 94 -0.58 -18.02 -9.33
C ASP A 94 0.64 -17.51 -10.09
N TRP A 95 0.46 -17.05 -11.35
CA TRP A 95 1.56 -16.51 -12.14
C TRP A 95 2.06 -15.18 -11.59
N LEU A 96 1.15 -14.27 -11.25
CA LEU A 96 1.51 -13.01 -10.61
C LEU A 96 2.29 -13.25 -9.31
N TYR A 97 1.81 -14.16 -8.45
CA TYR A 97 2.48 -14.52 -7.22
C TYR A 97 3.91 -15.04 -7.45
N ILE A 98 4.09 -15.95 -8.44
CA ILE A 98 5.40 -16.49 -8.80
C ILE A 98 6.35 -15.37 -9.22
N VAL A 99 5.89 -14.48 -10.11
CA VAL A 99 6.73 -13.39 -10.63
C VAL A 99 7.07 -12.39 -9.52
N LEU A 100 6.11 -12.01 -8.68
CA LEU A 100 6.37 -11.13 -7.54
C LEU A 100 7.37 -11.75 -6.56
N LYS A 101 7.24 -13.05 -6.24
CA LYS A 101 8.20 -13.76 -5.38
C LYS A 101 9.61 -13.71 -5.98
N VAL A 102 9.76 -14.02 -7.27
CA VAL A 102 11.05 -13.94 -7.97
C VAL A 102 11.63 -12.52 -7.93
N MET A 103 10.79 -11.50 -8.12
CA MET A 103 11.25 -10.11 -8.08
C MET A 103 11.66 -9.65 -6.68
N LEU A 104 10.99 -10.14 -5.63
CA LEU A 104 11.36 -9.92 -4.22
C LEU A 104 12.71 -10.58 -3.91
N ASP A 105 12.87 -11.87 -4.26
CA ASP A 105 14.09 -12.64 -4.03
C ASP A 105 15.30 -12.00 -4.74
N ASN A 106 15.09 -11.46 -5.94
CA ASN A 106 16.11 -10.74 -6.71
C ASN A 106 16.24 -9.25 -6.31
N LYS A 107 15.55 -8.78 -5.28
CA LYS A 107 15.59 -7.39 -4.80
C LYS A 107 15.28 -6.38 -5.90
N LEU A 108 14.39 -6.71 -6.82
CA LEU A 108 13.89 -5.78 -7.83
C LEU A 108 12.73 -4.94 -7.31
N ILE A 109 11.93 -5.51 -6.40
CA ILE A 109 10.83 -4.84 -5.71
C ILE A 109 10.95 -5.06 -4.21
N LYS A 110 10.22 -4.23 -3.45
CA LYS A 110 10.03 -4.36 -2.01
C LYS A 110 8.53 -4.36 -1.73
N GLU A 111 8.09 -5.19 -0.79
CA GLU A 111 6.73 -5.16 -0.26
C GLU A 111 6.63 -4.11 0.85
N GLU A 112 5.61 -3.27 0.78
CA GLU A 112 5.32 -2.24 1.76
C GLU A 112 3.83 -1.90 1.78
N LYS A 113 3.23 -1.81 2.98
CA LYS A 113 1.84 -1.36 3.19
C LYS A 113 0.79 -2.05 2.30
N GLY A 114 0.93 -3.36 2.08
CA GLY A 114 -0.02 -4.16 1.28
C GLY A 114 0.10 -3.97 -0.23
N GLY A 115 1.24 -3.46 -0.70
CA GLY A 115 1.58 -3.35 -2.11
C GLY A 115 3.08 -3.52 -2.36
N TYR A 116 3.52 -3.15 -3.54
CA TYR A 116 4.90 -3.30 -3.98
C TYR A 116 5.45 -2.00 -4.57
N LEU A 117 6.74 -1.79 -4.41
CA LEU A 117 7.48 -0.69 -5.04
C LEU A 117 8.74 -1.21 -5.73
N LEU A 118 9.14 -0.57 -6.83
CA LEU A 118 10.41 -0.84 -7.51
C LEU A 118 11.58 -0.30 -6.68
N ILE A 119 12.57 -1.15 -6.38
CA ILE A 119 13.78 -0.71 -5.69
C ILE A 119 14.57 0.22 -6.62
N GLY A 120 15.05 1.33 -6.05
CA GLY A 120 15.74 2.39 -6.79
C GLY A 120 14.84 3.41 -7.48
N HIS A 121 13.50 3.25 -7.39
CA HIS A 121 12.59 4.32 -7.80
C HIS A 121 12.54 5.39 -6.72
N LEU A 122 12.83 6.62 -7.11
CA LEU A 122 12.63 7.81 -6.27
C LEU A 122 11.54 8.67 -6.90
N PRO A 123 10.50 9.05 -6.15
CA PRO A 123 9.51 10.01 -6.64
C PRO A 123 10.19 11.30 -7.11
N LYS A 124 9.77 11.81 -8.25
CA LYS A 124 10.29 13.07 -8.81
C LYS A 124 9.24 14.13 -8.63
N TYR A 125 9.44 15.00 -7.66
CA TYR A 125 8.59 16.18 -7.45
C TYR A 125 9.18 17.38 -8.19
N THR A 126 8.34 18.18 -8.80
CA THR A 126 8.72 19.50 -9.31
C THR A 126 8.86 20.49 -8.14
N GLN A 127 9.51 21.63 -8.35
CA GLN A 127 9.59 22.67 -7.32
C GLN A 127 8.18 23.14 -6.91
N SER A 128 7.26 23.28 -7.88
CA SER A 128 5.85 23.60 -7.58
C SER A 128 5.18 22.55 -6.68
N ASP A 129 5.45 21.26 -6.88
CA ASP A 129 4.90 20.22 -6.02
C ASP A 129 5.42 20.32 -4.60
N ILE A 130 6.70 20.64 -4.44
CA ILE A 130 7.33 20.84 -3.12
C ILE A 130 6.71 22.04 -2.41
N ASP A 131 6.57 23.17 -3.12
CA ASP A 131 5.98 24.40 -2.58
C ASP A 131 4.52 24.18 -2.14
N GLU A 132 3.74 23.42 -2.92
CA GLU A 132 2.36 23.07 -2.60
C GLU A 132 2.26 22.10 -1.39
N VAL A 133 3.16 21.12 -1.28
CA VAL A 133 3.25 20.24 -0.09
C VAL A 133 3.52 21.06 1.17
N GLU A 134 4.46 22.00 1.10
CA GLU A 134 4.77 22.89 2.22
C GLU A 134 3.59 23.82 2.58
N GLU A 135 2.85 24.29 1.60
CA GLU A 135 1.66 25.12 1.83
C GLU A 135 0.58 24.32 2.58
N ILE A 136 0.28 23.09 2.13
CA ILE A 136 -0.68 22.23 2.79
C ILE A 136 -0.22 21.89 4.22
N GLU A 137 1.06 21.58 4.40
CA GLU A 137 1.62 21.35 5.75
C GLU A 137 1.41 22.54 6.67
N LYS A 138 1.71 23.76 6.17
CA LYS A 138 1.50 25.01 6.93
C LYS A 138 0.03 25.23 7.30
N VAL A 139 -0.90 24.93 6.39
CA VAL A 139 -2.35 25.01 6.65
C VAL A 139 -2.74 24.07 7.79
N ILE A 140 -2.34 22.78 7.71
CA ILE A 140 -2.66 21.78 8.73
C ILE A 140 -1.98 22.14 10.07
N LYS A 141 -0.74 22.61 10.04
CA LYS A 141 -0.01 23.02 11.26
C LYS A 141 -0.64 24.23 11.96
N ARG A 142 -1.20 25.17 11.18
CA ARG A 142 -1.88 26.36 11.74
C ARG A 142 -3.19 26.04 12.46
N SER A 143 -3.86 24.92 12.13
CA SER A 143 -5.06 24.48 12.85
C SER A 143 -4.78 24.04 14.29
N GLY A 144 -3.50 23.89 14.67
CA GLY A 144 -3.11 23.48 16.01
C GLY A 144 -3.53 22.05 16.31
N ILE A 145 -4.07 21.84 17.51
CA ILE A 145 -4.60 20.53 17.94
C ILE A 145 -5.97 20.21 17.31
N GLU A 146 -6.65 21.18 16.69
CA GLU A 146 -7.93 20.94 16.04
C GLU A 146 -7.74 20.25 14.70
N PRO A 147 -8.24 18.99 14.53
CA PRO A 147 -8.14 18.28 13.27
C PRO A 147 -8.91 19.01 12.16
N ILE A 148 -8.27 19.12 10.98
CA ILE A 148 -8.85 19.78 9.81
C ILE A 148 -9.41 18.77 8.82
N LEU A 149 -10.57 19.06 8.23
CA LEU A 149 -11.19 18.21 7.23
C LEU A 149 -10.51 18.35 5.85
N PHE A 150 -10.45 17.27 5.10
CA PHE A 150 -10.00 17.26 3.69
C PHE A 150 -10.64 18.38 2.86
N ARG A 151 -11.96 18.58 3.02
CA ARG A 151 -12.69 19.63 2.29
C ARG A 151 -12.15 21.02 2.62
N GLU A 152 -11.88 21.30 3.90
CA GLU A 152 -11.37 22.61 4.34
C GLU A 152 -9.95 22.83 3.82
N ILE A 153 -9.10 21.82 3.82
CA ILE A 153 -7.75 21.88 3.21
C ILE A 153 -7.87 22.20 1.71
N ASN A 154 -8.76 21.52 1.01
CA ASN A 154 -8.97 21.72 -0.42
C ASN A 154 -9.50 23.14 -0.75
N GLU A 155 -10.39 23.67 0.07
CA GLU A 155 -10.92 25.04 -0.08
C GLU A 155 -9.84 26.10 0.17
N LEU A 156 -8.98 25.90 1.17
CA LEU A 156 -7.91 26.83 1.53
C LEU A 156 -6.75 26.85 0.53
N CYS A 157 -6.42 25.70 -0.08
CA CYS A 157 -5.29 25.57 -1.00
C CYS A 157 -5.64 25.80 -2.46
N VAL A 158 -6.93 26.05 -2.80
CA VAL A 158 -7.43 26.32 -4.18
C VAL A 158 -6.93 25.31 -5.22
N GLN A 159 -6.78 24.03 -4.81
CA GLN A 159 -6.20 22.97 -5.60
C GLN A 159 -7.27 22.01 -6.16
N ASN A 160 -6.87 21.24 -7.17
CA ASN A 160 -7.67 20.09 -7.61
C ASN A 160 -7.76 19.06 -6.48
N PRO A 161 -8.96 18.60 -6.06
CA PRO A 161 -9.13 17.63 -4.96
C PRO A 161 -8.29 16.37 -5.11
N LYS A 162 -8.11 15.87 -6.36
CA LYS A 162 -7.24 14.70 -6.59
C LYS A 162 -5.79 15.02 -6.24
N LYS A 163 -5.29 16.19 -6.64
CA LYS A 163 -3.92 16.62 -6.34
C LYS A 163 -3.73 16.83 -4.83
N VAL A 164 -4.68 17.46 -4.15
CA VAL A 164 -4.64 17.62 -2.68
C VAL A 164 -4.54 16.26 -1.98
N GLY A 165 -5.33 15.27 -2.43
CA GLY A 165 -5.26 13.90 -1.89
C GLY A 165 -3.88 13.26 -2.08
N ASP A 166 -3.23 13.48 -3.22
CA ASP A 166 -1.89 12.97 -3.49
C ASP A 166 -0.82 13.69 -2.64
N LEU A 167 -0.93 15.02 -2.45
CA LEU A 167 -0.01 15.80 -1.63
C LEU A 167 -0.16 15.47 -0.12
N LEU A 168 -1.38 15.24 0.36
CA LEU A 168 -1.62 14.73 1.72
C LEU A 168 -1.02 13.33 1.91
N HIS A 169 -1.08 12.48 0.89
CA HIS A 169 -0.41 11.19 0.93
C HIS A 169 1.12 11.35 1.10
N VAL A 170 1.74 12.28 0.36
CA VAL A 170 3.18 12.59 0.52
C VAL A 170 3.49 13.04 1.94
N LEU A 171 2.70 13.95 2.52
CA LEU A 171 2.90 14.41 3.90
C LEU A 171 2.74 13.29 4.93
N THR A 172 1.79 12.36 4.69
CA THR A 172 1.61 11.18 5.54
C THR A 172 2.80 10.22 5.43
N GLU A 173 3.31 9.97 4.23
CA GLU A 173 4.53 9.17 4.02
C GLU A 173 5.77 9.79 4.68
N GLN A 174 5.86 11.13 4.67
CA GLN A 174 6.89 11.88 5.38
C GLN A 174 6.68 11.92 6.91
N LYS A 175 5.59 11.35 7.42
CA LYS A 175 5.21 11.38 8.85
C LYS A 175 5.05 12.79 9.41
N LYS A 176 4.66 13.75 8.57
CA LYS A 176 4.40 15.13 9.00
C LYS A 176 2.96 15.32 9.45
N ILE A 177 2.04 14.54 8.90
CA ILE A 177 0.62 14.54 9.26
C ILE A 177 0.11 13.12 9.46
N GLU A 178 -1.00 12.98 10.16
CA GLU A 178 -1.75 11.74 10.32
C GLU A 178 -3.20 11.89 9.87
N GLY A 179 -3.73 10.87 9.18
CA GLY A 179 -5.13 10.75 8.87
C GLY A 179 -5.89 10.07 10.02
N LEU A 180 -6.84 10.78 10.62
CA LEU A 180 -7.57 10.33 11.80
C LEU A 180 -8.87 9.56 11.49
N GLY A 181 -9.08 9.17 10.23
CA GLY A 181 -10.39 8.68 9.79
C GLY A 181 -11.38 9.81 9.50
N SER A 182 -12.55 9.45 8.92
CA SER A 182 -13.59 10.43 8.56
C SER A 182 -13.09 11.67 7.80
N ASN A 183 -11.99 11.52 7.04
CA ASN A 183 -11.30 12.58 6.29
C ASN A 183 -10.75 13.74 7.13
N PHE A 184 -10.45 13.50 8.41
CA PHE A 184 -9.72 14.43 9.25
C PHE A 184 -8.21 14.18 9.18
N TYR A 185 -7.43 15.27 9.26
CA TYR A 185 -5.97 15.26 9.30
C TYR A 185 -5.47 16.12 10.46
N LEU A 186 -4.36 15.69 11.06
CA LEU A 186 -3.69 16.42 12.14
C LEU A 186 -2.18 16.40 11.90
N HIS A 187 -1.50 17.50 12.23
CA HIS A 187 -0.04 17.55 12.19
C HIS A 187 0.55 16.71 13.34
N THR A 188 1.54 15.86 13.04
CA THR A 188 2.15 14.92 14.00
C THR A 188 2.71 15.62 15.23
N TYR A 189 3.25 16.82 15.08
CA TYR A 189 3.73 17.61 16.21
C TYR A 189 2.67 17.78 17.33
N TYR A 190 1.42 18.06 16.98
CA TYR A 190 0.35 18.21 17.97
C TYR A 190 -0.19 16.86 18.43
N LEU A 191 -0.17 15.87 17.57
CA LEU A 191 -0.56 14.50 17.90
C LEU A 191 0.40 13.90 18.95
N ASP A 192 1.70 14.06 18.75
CA ASP A 192 2.72 13.58 19.70
C ASP A 192 2.58 14.25 21.06
N SER A 193 2.35 15.58 21.08
CA SER A 193 2.07 16.30 22.32
C SER A 193 0.81 15.79 23.02
N LEU A 194 -0.27 15.56 22.27
CA LEU A 194 -1.52 15.02 22.80
C LEU A 194 -1.31 13.61 23.40
N ILE A 195 -0.54 12.76 22.75
CA ILE A 195 -0.26 11.41 23.27
C ILE A 195 0.46 11.50 24.62
N ILE A 196 1.39 12.45 24.77
CA ILE A 196 2.08 12.69 26.03
C ILE A 196 1.09 13.16 27.10
N ASP A 197 0.21 14.12 26.77
CA ASP A 197 -0.78 14.66 27.71
C ASP A 197 -1.75 13.57 28.18
N ILE A 198 -2.19 12.69 27.29
CA ILE A 198 -3.07 11.56 27.62
C ILE A 198 -2.35 10.54 28.52
N ARG A 199 -1.08 10.24 28.26
CA ARG A 199 -0.28 9.37 29.14
C ARG A 199 -0.16 9.96 30.56
N ASN A 200 0.16 11.24 30.65
CA ASN A 200 0.26 11.94 31.92
C ASN A 200 -1.09 11.96 32.68
N TYR A 201 -2.19 12.12 31.95
CA TYR A 201 -3.53 12.05 32.53
C TYR A 201 -3.79 10.71 33.23
N PHE A 202 -3.40 9.59 32.60
CA PHE A 202 -3.54 8.27 33.19
C PHE A 202 -2.61 7.96 34.36
N ASP A 203 -1.62 8.77 34.61
CA ASP A 203 -0.79 8.60 35.82
C ASP A 203 -1.56 8.92 37.12
N SER A 204 -2.64 9.69 37.01
CA SER A 204 -3.49 10.08 38.16
C SER A 204 -4.95 9.64 38.01
N ASN A 205 -5.34 9.05 36.85
CA ASN A 205 -6.71 8.70 36.55
C ASN A 205 -6.78 7.31 35.92
N ASN A 206 -7.78 6.51 36.30
CA ASN A 206 -7.95 5.15 35.77
C ASN A 206 -8.79 5.08 34.48
N ALA A 207 -9.59 6.12 34.22
CA ALA A 207 -10.50 6.20 33.07
C ALA A 207 -10.50 7.60 32.48
N LEU A 208 -10.69 7.69 31.17
CA LEU A 208 -10.80 8.93 30.39
C LEU A 208 -12.17 8.97 29.73
N THR A 209 -13.03 9.89 30.18
CA THR A 209 -14.31 10.17 29.52
C THR A 209 -14.13 11.09 28.30
N VAL A 210 -15.12 11.14 27.43
CA VAL A 210 -15.15 12.13 26.32
C VAL A 210 -15.15 13.58 26.89
N SER A 211 -15.75 13.79 28.07
CA SER A 211 -15.75 15.10 28.73
C SER A 211 -14.34 15.50 29.19
N ASP A 212 -13.61 14.56 29.81
CA ASP A 212 -12.24 14.81 30.25
C ASP A 212 -11.32 15.12 29.09
N PHE A 213 -11.43 14.32 28.00
CA PHE A 213 -10.68 14.56 26.78
C PHE A 213 -10.94 15.95 26.20
N LYS A 214 -12.21 16.39 26.18
CA LYS A 214 -12.58 17.75 25.75
C LYS A 214 -12.00 18.82 26.68
N ASN A 215 -11.96 18.57 27.96
CA ASN A 215 -11.36 19.53 28.94
C ASN A 215 -9.84 19.64 28.73
N ILE A 216 -9.15 18.52 28.43
CA ILE A 216 -7.71 18.52 28.17
C ILE A 216 -7.41 19.24 26.83
N THR A 217 -8.21 18.99 25.78
CA THR A 217 -7.90 19.46 24.44
C THR A 217 -8.62 20.74 24.03
N ASN A 218 -9.65 21.14 24.76
CA ASN A 218 -10.58 22.22 24.42
C ASN A 218 -11.29 22.02 23.05
N LEU A 219 -11.41 20.78 22.60
CA LEU A 219 -12.03 20.44 21.31
C LEU A 219 -13.54 20.27 21.41
N SER A 220 -14.23 20.48 20.28
CA SER A 220 -15.63 20.10 20.12
C SER A 220 -15.76 18.56 20.08
N ARG A 221 -16.98 18.04 20.39
CA ARG A 221 -17.22 16.60 20.25
C ARG A 221 -16.95 16.07 18.83
N LYS A 222 -17.24 16.87 17.81
CA LYS A 222 -17.06 16.53 16.39
C LYS A 222 -15.58 16.23 16.06
N THR A 223 -14.66 16.99 16.63
CA THR A 223 -13.21 16.86 16.37
C THR A 223 -12.51 15.97 17.42
N ALA A 224 -13.07 15.87 18.63
CA ALA A 224 -12.55 14.98 19.68
C ALA A 224 -12.76 13.48 19.37
N ILE A 225 -13.90 13.08 18.80
CA ILE A 225 -14.21 11.66 18.53
C ILE A 225 -13.20 11.03 17.56
N PRO A 226 -12.89 11.62 16.39
CA PRO A 226 -11.88 11.05 15.49
C PRO A 226 -10.49 10.86 16.13
N LEU A 227 -10.09 11.78 17.03
CA LEU A 227 -8.84 11.64 17.77
C LEU A 227 -8.88 10.50 18.78
N LEU A 228 -9.97 10.38 19.53
CA LEU A 228 -10.16 9.27 20.45
C LEU A 228 -10.19 7.92 19.75
N GLU A 229 -10.84 7.82 18.58
CA GLU A 229 -10.84 6.61 17.75
C GLU A 229 -9.43 6.30 17.19
N TYR A 230 -8.66 7.32 16.85
CA TYR A 230 -7.26 7.16 16.45
C TYR A 230 -6.40 6.62 17.62
N LEU A 231 -6.57 7.16 18.83
CA LEU A 231 -5.87 6.68 20.02
C LEU A 231 -6.24 5.22 20.34
N ASP A 232 -7.52 4.87 20.24
CA ASP A 232 -8.00 3.49 20.43
C ASP A 232 -7.39 2.53 19.37
N LYS A 233 -7.40 2.92 18.10
CA LYS A 233 -6.87 2.12 16.99
C LYS A 233 -5.37 1.87 17.10
N ASN A 234 -4.62 2.83 17.64
CA ASN A 234 -3.17 2.75 17.81
C ASN A 234 -2.75 2.28 19.21
N GLU A 235 -3.67 1.71 19.98
CA GLU A 235 -3.44 1.09 21.29
C GLU A 235 -2.92 2.06 22.37
N TYR A 236 -3.04 3.39 22.18
CA TYR A 236 -2.78 4.37 23.23
C TYR A 236 -3.87 4.35 24.29
N THR A 237 -5.10 4.03 23.89
CA THR A 237 -6.25 3.83 24.78
C THR A 237 -7.03 2.60 24.36
N PHE A 238 -7.84 2.04 25.27
CA PHE A 238 -8.84 1.01 24.96
C PHE A 238 -10.21 1.48 25.42
N ARG A 239 -11.20 1.32 24.57
CA ARG A 239 -12.57 1.68 24.89
C ARG A 239 -13.19 0.63 25.81
N GLU A 240 -13.70 1.05 26.96
CA GLU A 240 -14.46 0.26 27.92
C GLU A 240 -15.80 0.95 28.19
N GLY A 241 -16.87 0.44 27.55
CA GLY A 241 -18.19 1.07 27.60
C GLY A 241 -18.21 2.47 26.99
N ASN A 242 -18.47 3.48 27.81
CA ASN A 242 -18.45 4.89 27.39
C ASN A 242 -17.12 5.58 27.62
N ASP A 243 -16.23 4.96 28.39
CA ASP A 243 -14.95 5.50 28.80
C ASP A 243 -13.79 4.81 28.07
N ARG A 244 -12.60 5.26 28.33
CA ARG A 244 -11.35 4.67 27.86
C ARG A 244 -10.41 4.43 29.02
N ILE A 245 -9.66 3.35 28.94
CA ILE A 245 -8.60 2.99 29.87
C ILE A 245 -7.24 3.13 29.19
N LYS A 246 -6.16 3.16 29.97
CA LYS A 246 -4.78 3.27 29.47
C LYS A 246 -4.47 2.12 28.52
N GLY A 247 -3.93 2.43 27.35
CA GLY A 247 -3.49 1.48 26.34
C GLY A 247 -2.11 0.86 26.68
N LYS A 248 -1.61 0.07 25.71
CA LYS A 248 -0.31 -0.63 25.83
C LYS A 248 0.84 0.12 25.14
N ALA A 249 0.52 1.10 24.26
CA ALA A 249 1.51 1.82 23.46
C ALA A 249 2.14 3.02 24.22
#